data_0282eb15bffbfad071cb43e8916517ec
#
_entry.id   0282eb15bffbfad071cb43e8916517ec
#
_cell.length_a   1.000
_cell.length_b   1.000
_cell.length_c   1.000
_cell.angle_alpha   90.00
_cell.angle_beta   90.00
_cell.angle_gamma   90.00
#
_symmetry.space_group_name_H-M   'P 1'
#
loop_
_entity.id
_entity.type
_entity.pdbx_description
1 polymer ?
#
loop_
_entity_poly.entity_id
_entity_poly.type
_entity_poly.pdbx_seq_one_letter_code
_entity_poly.pdbx_strand_id
1 'polypeptide(L)'
;MLLASKACPQDGPPESSSSPTCLQSTAGESDKNCSSRGGRESEGQLGRDNARKKRNVFRAWLNMADQVQAKQPDWLSPLVTTSGRLKQEFRYDIWDQPAAGGNRNYQFGGNKGLEFITSSRTQLLVGVPTYTLVPPNGPSGGFGDLPLMLKVRLASAECTEGNYLLTFILGATAPTGSRRYGAGAAVLTPTLAFGKGWRNFDVQSTFGANLPAGDTARLGRQLQWNTALQYRAAWKLWPELEANSTFYETGKYAGNKQLFLTPGIGFGRVRMVSRFRFSSAVGMQIAATQFHTYNHRWIFSERFSF
;
A
#
# COMPACT_ATOMS: atom_id res chain seq x y z
N MET A 1 -21.56 -20.46 -29.17
CA MET A 1 -20.38 -19.58 -29.24
C MET A 1 -19.64 -19.70 -27.92
N LEU A 2 -18.69 -20.65 -27.86
CA LEU A 2 -17.93 -21.00 -26.67
C LEU A 2 -16.93 -19.89 -26.37
N LEU A 3 -17.11 -19.13 -25.30
CA LEU A 3 -16.14 -18.20 -24.77
C LEU A 3 -15.03 -19.00 -24.05
N ALA A 4 -13.94 -19.24 -24.75
CA ALA A 4 -12.73 -19.76 -24.13
C ALA A 4 -12.22 -18.75 -23.11
N SER A 5 -12.32 -19.11 -21.85
CA SER A 5 -11.67 -18.43 -20.71
C SER A 5 -10.17 -18.51 -20.91
N LYS A 6 -9.53 -17.47 -21.42
CA LYS A 6 -8.08 -17.36 -21.41
C LYS A 6 -7.64 -16.98 -20.00
N ALA A 7 -6.84 -17.86 -19.39
CA ALA A 7 -6.24 -17.65 -18.09
C ALA A 7 -5.51 -16.30 -18.00
N CYS A 8 -5.66 -15.62 -16.88
CA CYS A 8 -4.84 -14.47 -16.52
C CYS A 8 -3.39 -14.93 -16.37
N PRO A 9 -2.41 -14.17 -16.88
CA PRO A 9 -1.01 -14.46 -16.61
C PRO A 9 -0.76 -14.23 -15.11
N GLN A 10 -0.57 -15.31 -14.37
CA GLN A 10 -0.10 -15.25 -12.98
C GLN A 10 1.42 -15.35 -12.99
N ASP A 11 2.08 -14.47 -12.23
CA ASP A 11 3.42 -14.79 -11.75
C ASP A 11 3.21 -15.92 -10.71
N GLY A 12 3.41 -17.19 -11.13
CA GLY A 12 3.08 -18.37 -10.36
C GLY A 12 3.66 -18.36 -8.95
N PRO A 13 2.99 -19.05 -7.99
CA PRO A 13 3.58 -19.34 -6.70
C PRO A 13 4.84 -20.17 -6.90
N PRO A 14 5.82 -20.13 -5.97
CA PRO A 14 7.00 -20.98 -6.07
C PRO A 14 6.56 -22.43 -6.01
N GLU A 15 7.01 -23.24 -6.98
CA GLU A 15 6.87 -24.68 -6.95
C GLU A 15 7.39 -25.20 -5.61
N SER A 16 6.52 -25.90 -4.89
CA SER A 16 6.86 -26.58 -3.66
C SER A 16 7.80 -27.74 -4.01
N SER A 17 9.07 -27.61 -3.69
CA SER A 17 10.03 -28.69 -3.73
C SER A 17 9.58 -29.83 -2.80
N SER A 18 9.39 -30.99 -3.43
CA SER A 18 9.40 -32.36 -2.92
C SER A 18 9.55 -32.57 -1.42
N SER A 19 8.55 -33.23 -0.86
CA SER A 19 8.58 -33.89 0.46
C SER A 19 9.67 -34.96 0.52
N PRO A 20 10.45 -35.04 1.60
CA PRO A 20 11.25 -36.23 1.85
C PRO A 20 10.37 -37.32 2.42
N THR A 21 10.38 -38.46 1.75
CA THR A 21 9.81 -39.76 2.15
C THR A 21 10.40 -40.18 3.48
N CYS A 22 9.55 -40.41 4.47
CA CYS A 22 9.94 -40.98 5.75
C CYS A 22 10.06 -42.50 5.60
N LEU A 23 11.27 -43.04 5.62
CA LEU A 23 11.53 -44.46 5.80
C LEU A 23 11.36 -44.82 7.28
N GLN A 24 10.41 -45.66 7.54
CA GLN A 24 10.28 -46.39 8.81
C GLN A 24 11.43 -47.39 8.94
N SER A 25 12.14 -47.36 10.07
CA SER A 25 12.92 -48.51 10.53
C SER A 25 12.52 -48.81 11.96
N THR A 26 12.26 -50.10 12.11
CA THR A 26 11.79 -50.78 13.29
C THR A 26 12.90 -51.08 14.30
N ALA A 27 12.49 -51.03 15.59
CA ALA A 27 12.85 -51.91 16.73
C ALA A 27 14.30 -51.96 17.25
N GLY A 28 14.38 -51.80 18.56
CA GLY A 28 15.47 -52.40 19.35
C GLY A 28 15.81 -51.65 20.62
N GLU A 29 15.16 -52.02 21.70
CA GLU A 29 15.66 -52.40 23.04
C GLU A 29 16.61 -51.49 23.85
N SER A 30 16.09 -51.10 24.99
CA SER A 30 16.67 -51.07 26.37
C SER A 30 18.12 -50.66 26.58
N ASP A 31 18.33 -49.56 27.34
CA ASP A 31 18.93 -49.71 28.69
C ASP A 31 18.81 -48.42 29.54
N LYS A 32 18.60 -48.66 30.81
CA LYS A 32 18.51 -47.66 31.89
C LYS A 32 19.89 -47.09 32.18
N ASN A 33 20.03 -45.79 32.27
CA ASN A 33 20.93 -45.23 33.28
C ASN A 33 20.46 -43.86 33.74
N CYS A 34 20.02 -43.79 34.98
CA CYS A 34 19.59 -42.61 35.67
C CYS A 34 20.86 -41.98 36.28
N SER A 35 21.26 -40.80 35.80
CA SER A 35 22.24 -39.99 36.53
C SER A 35 21.76 -38.51 36.54
N SER A 36 21.52 -38.05 37.73
CA SER A 36 21.10 -36.71 38.10
C SER A 36 22.18 -35.67 37.74
N ARG A 37 21.84 -34.77 36.78
CA ARG A 37 22.44 -33.47 36.65
C ARG A 37 21.34 -32.45 36.47
N GLY A 38 20.75 -32.05 37.60
CA GLY A 38 19.80 -30.94 37.65
C GLY A 38 20.51 -29.58 37.58
N GLY A 39 19.90 -28.64 36.89
CA GLY A 39 20.01 -27.25 37.20
C GLY A 39 20.42 -26.26 36.12
N ARG A 40 20.83 -26.67 34.91
CA ARG A 40 21.19 -25.71 33.85
C ARG A 40 20.56 -25.92 32.48
N GLU A 41 19.78 -26.99 32.32
CA GLU A 41 19.15 -27.31 31.01
C GLU A 41 17.77 -26.66 30.83
N SER A 42 17.11 -26.24 31.91
CA SER A 42 15.73 -25.73 31.84
C SER A 42 15.62 -24.34 31.20
N GLU A 43 16.57 -23.43 31.45
CA GLU A 43 16.52 -22.07 30.87
C GLU A 43 16.84 -22.09 29.36
N GLY A 44 17.78 -22.92 28.95
CA GLY A 44 18.13 -23.07 27.54
C GLY A 44 17.04 -23.72 26.70
N GLN A 45 16.28 -24.67 27.28
CA GLN A 45 15.14 -25.32 26.60
C GLN A 45 13.94 -24.37 26.49
N LEU A 46 13.59 -23.63 27.56
CA LEU A 46 12.51 -22.65 27.57
C LEU A 46 12.75 -21.53 26.54
N GLY A 47 13.99 -21.07 26.41
CA GLY A 47 14.39 -20.10 25.39
C GLY A 47 14.28 -20.62 23.96
N ARG A 48 14.65 -21.88 23.72
CA ARG A 48 14.54 -22.54 22.40
C ARG A 48 13.08 -22.81 22.01
N ASP A 49 12.26 -23.24 22.95
CA ASP A 49 10.84 -23.48 22.71
C ASP A 49 10.07 -22.19 22.44
N ASN A 50 10.37 -21.12 23.17
CA ASN A 50 9.81 -19.80 22.92
C ASN A 50 10.24 -19.25 21.54
N ALA A 51 11.49 -19.41 21.15
CA ALA A 51 11.98 -19.00 19.82
C ALA A 51 11.34 -19.83 18.70
N ARG A 52 11.17 -21.14 18.90
CA ARG A 52 10.48 -22.04 17.95
C ARG A 52 9.00 -21.67 17.83
N LYS A 53 8.30 -21.40 18.92
CA LYS A 53 6.89 -20.96 18.96
C LYS A 53 6.73 -19.62 18.23
N LYS A 54 7.58 -18.61 18.52
CA LYS A 54 7.55 -17.30 17.82
C LYS A 54 7.78 -17.47 16.31
N ARG A 55 8.72 -18.31 15.90
CA ARG A 55 9.00 -18.59 14.48
C ARG A 55 7.81 -19.25 13.78
N ASN A 56 7.10 -20.14 14.46
CA ASN A 56 5.92 -20.78 13.91
C ASN A 56 4.75 -19.80 13.75
N VAL A 57 4.54 -18.91 14.72
CA VAL A 57 3.50 -17.85 14.65
C VAL A 57 3.79 -16.87 13.49
N PHE A 58 5.05 -16.44 13.35
CA PHE A 58 5.44 -15.55 12.26
C PHE A 58 5.26 -16.20 10.88
N ARG A 59 5.65 -17.48 10.73
CA ARG A 59 5.40 -18.23 9.49
C ARG A 59 3.91 -18.39 9.20
N ALA A 60 3.11 -18.70 10.21
CA ALA A 60 1.65 -18.81 10.05
C ALA A 60 1.03 -17.48 9.59
N TRP A 61 1.49 -16.36 10.16
CA TRP A 61 1.06 -15.03 9.72
C TRP A 61 1.47 -14.72 8.28
N LEU A 62 2.70 -15.01 7.88
CA LEU A 62 3.15 -14.84 6.50
C LEU A 62 2.32 -15.69 5.52
N ASN A 63 2.04 -16.95 5.86
CA ASN A 63 1.21 -17.82 5.03
C ASN A 63 -0.24 -17.29 4.92
N MET A 64 -0.79 -16.77 6.00
CA MET A 64 -2.09 -16.12 5.99
C MET A 64 -2.08 -14.90 5.06
N ALA A 65 -1.04 -14.06 5.13
CA ALA A 65 -0.91 -12.90 4.26
C ALA A 65 -0.82 -13.29 2.77
N ASP A 66 -0.09 -14.35 2.42
CA ASP A 66 -0.02 -14.88 1.05
C ASP A 66 -1.40 -15.35 0.56
N GLN A 67 -2.12 -16.11 1.38
CA GLN A 67 -3.47 -16.57 1.05
C GLN A 67 -4.45 -15.39 0.85
N VAL A 68 -4.32 -14.34 1.66
CA VAL A 68 -5.12 -13.11 1.54
C VAL A 68 -4.82 -12.39 0.24
N GLN A 69 -3.55 -12.32 -0.14
CA GLN A 69 -3.13 -11.68 -1.39
C GLN A 69 -3.54 -12.51 -2.63
N ALA A 70 -3.53 -13.83 -2.55
CA ALA A 70 -3.95 -14.71 -3.63
C ALA A 70 -5.45 -14.59 -3.96
N LYS A 71 -6.30 -14.27 -2.96
CA LYS A 71 -7.77 -14.16 -3.11
C LYS A 71 -8.24 -12.77 -3.56
N GLN A 72 -7.43 -12.03 -4.29
CA GLN A 72 -7.77 -10.71 -4.80
C GLN A 72 -7.09 -10.47 -6.15
N PRO A 73 -7.55 -9.46 -6.92
CA PRO A 73 -6.92 -9.12 -8.19
C PRO A 73 -5.43 -8.83 -8.07
N ASP A 74 -4.67 -9.18 -9.11
CA ASP A 74 -3.22 -8.97 -9.17
C ASP A 74 -2.85 -7.68 -9.94
N TRP A 75 -3.53 -6.57 -9.66
CA TRP A 75 -3.26 -5.27 -10.27
C TRP A 75 -2.05 -4.57 -9.63
N LEU A 76 -1.40 -3.69 -10.37
CA LEU A 76 -0.41 -2.79 -9.77
C LEU A 76 -1.14 -1.71 -8.96
N SER A 77 -0.52 -1.21 -7.90
CA SER A 77 -1.09 -0.06 -7.18
C SER A 77 -0.90 1.20 -8.00
N PRO A 78 -1.93 2.04 -8.17
CA PRO A 78 -1.79 3.31 -8.87
C PRO A 78 -0.81 4.28 -8.20
N LEU A 79 -0.42 5.33 -8.93
CA LEU A 79 0.48 6.37 -8.42
C LEU A 79 -0.20 7.23 -7.35
N VAL A 80 -1.39 7.76 -7.63
CA VAL A 80 -2.12 8.67 -6.75
C VAL A 80 -3.30 8.00 -6.09
N THR A 81 -4.14 7.33 -6.88
CA THR A 81 -5.33 6.62 -6.39
C THR A 81 -4.96 5.53 -5.38
N THR A 82 -5.58 5.55 -4.22
CA THR A 82 -5.31 4.56 -3.18
C THR A 82 -5.88 3.21 -3.58
N SER A 83 -5.04 2.19 -3.70
CA SER A 83 -5.49 0.84 -4.01
C SER A 83 -6.27 0.23 -2.84
N GLY A 84 -7.41 -0.39 -3.14
CA GLY A 84 -8.19 -1.17 -2.17
C GLY A 84 -7.59 -2.55 -1.85
N ARG A 85 -6.55 -2.98 -2.55
CA ARG A 85 -5.91 -4.28 -2.30
C ARG A 85 -5.25 -4.33 -0.92
N LEU A 86 -5.31 -5.49 -0.28
CA LEU A 86 -4.54 -5.76 0.94
C LEU A 86 -3.13 -6.20 0.55
N LYS A 87 -2.11 -5.61 1.17
CA LYS A 87 -0.70 -5.78 0.78
C LYS A 87 0.22 -5.95 1.98
N GLN A 88 1.32 -6.63 1.75
CA GLN A 88 2.52 -6.65 2.58
C GLN A 88 3.57 -5.85 1.80
N GLU A 89 3.70 -4.55 2.09
CA GLU A 89 4.49 -3.66 1.25
C GLU A 89 5.03 -2.47 2.05
N PHE A 90 6.25 -2.07 1.77
CA PHE A 90 6.74 -0.74 2.10
C PHE A 90 6.73 0.10 0.84
N ARG A 91 6.04 1.24 0.86
CA ARG A 91 5.96 2.19 -0.25
C ARG A 91 6.51 3.54 0.17
N TYR A 92 7.31 4.12 -0.72
CA TYR A 92 7.91 5.44 -0.55
C TYR A 92 7.75 6.26 -1.83
N ASP A 93 7.12 7.43 -1.72
CA ASP A 93 6.88 8.31 -2.87
C ASP A 93 7.73 9.58 -2.72
N ILE A 94 8.28 10.04 -3.85
CA ILE A 94 8.97 11.32 -3.95
C ILE A 94 8.19 12.19 -4.93
N TRP A 95 7.87 13.42 -4.53
CA TRP A 95 7.17 14.37 -5.37
C TRP A 95 8.05 15.58 -5.63
N ASP A 96 8.12 15.99 -6.88
CA ASP A 96 8.83 17.19 -7.33
C ASP A 96 7.81 18.15 -7.95
N GLN A 97 7.57 19.27 -7.27
CA GLN A 97 6.53 20.24 -7.62
C GLN A 97 7.16 21.62 -7.84
N PRO A 98 7.00 22.22 -9.05
CA PRO A 98 7.34 23.61 -9.27
C PRO A 98 6.55 24.55 -8.35
N ALA A 99 7.23 25.55 -7.84
CA ALA A 99 6.68 26.60 -7.01
C ALA A 99 6.87 27.98 -7.66
N ALA A 100 6.23 29.00 -7.10
CA ALA A 100 6.36 30.36 -7.60
C ALA A 100 7.82 30.86 -7.60
N GLY A 101 8.17 31.73 -8.57
CA GLY A 101 9.51 32.29 -8.67
C GLY A 101 10.59 31.32 -9.17
N GLY A 102 10.22 30.26 -9.88
CA GLY A 102 11.18 29.26 -10.41
C GLY A 102 11.71 28.30 -9.36
N ASN A 103 11.22 28.35 -8.14
CA ASN A 103 11.56 27.43 -7.07
C ASN A 103 10.93 26.06 -7.29
N ARG A 104 11.41 25.05 -6.56
CA ARG A 104 10.85 23.69 -6.54
C ARG A 104 10.66 23.22 -5.10
N ASN A 105 9.57 22.54 -4.85
CA ASN A 105 9.30 21.86 -3.58
C ASN A 105 9.44 20.35 -3.77
N TYR A 106 10.34 19.74 -3.01
CA TYR A 106 10.49 18.30 -2.97
C TYR A 106 9.78 17.75 -1.74
N GLN A 107 8.95 16.74 -1.94
CA GLN A 107 8.26 16.06 -0.86
C GLN A 107 8.66 14.58 -0.84
N PHE A 108 9.04 14.10 0.32
CA PHE A 108 9.54 12.75 0.55
C PHE A 108 8.58 12.00 1.47
N GLY A 109 8.24 10.74 1.13
CA GLY A 109 7.33 9.88 1.89
C GLY A 109 5.91 9.80 1.30
N GLY A 110 5.35 10.92 0.83
CA GLY A 110 4.05 10.94 0.10
C GLY A 110 2.87 10.37 0.88
N ASN A 111 2.89 10.39 2.22
CA ASN A 111 1.93 9.73 3.10
C ASN A 111 1.81 8.21 2.85
N LYS A 112 2.89 7.60 2.36
CA LYS A 112 3.03 6.15 2.19
C LYS A 112 3.91 5.60 3.31
N GLY A 113 4.06 4.30 3.40
CA GLY A 113 4.86 3.68 4.45
C GLY A 113 4.72 2.18 4.47
N LEU A 114 4.72 1.61 5.66
CA LEU A 114 4.62 0.18 5.89
C LEU A 114 3.15 -0.26 5.92
N GLU A 115 2.79 -1.11 4.98
CA GLU A 115 1.49 -1.79 4.90
C GLU A 115 1.64 -3.25 5.32
N PHE A 116 0.81 -3.72 6.24
CA PHE A 116 0.84 -5.12 6.68
C PHE A 116 -0.56 -5.67 6.95
N ILE A 117 -0.77 -6.90 6.49
CA ILE A 117 -2.03 -7.63 6.63
C ILE A 117 -2.13 -8.14 8.07
N THR A 118 -3.18 -7.73 8.77
CA THR A 118 -3.43 -8.09 10.18
C THR A 118 -4.40 -9.25 10.32
N SER A 119 -5.28 -9.45 9.34
CA SER A 119 -6.22 -10.58 9.32
C SER A 119 -6.61 -10.93 7.88
N SER A 120 -7.48 -11.93 7.71
CA SER A 120 -7.99 -12.33 6.40
C SER A 120 -8.71 -11.21 5.63
N ARG A 121 -9.13 -10.14 6.30
CA ARG A 121 -9.89 -9.03 5.69
C ARG A 121 -9.36 -7.66 6.02
N THR A 122 -8.34 -7.55 6.88
CA THR A 122 -7.86 -6.24 7.36
C THR A 122 -6.37 -6.05 7.12
N GLN A 123 -6.01 -4.79 6.89
CA GLN A 123 -4.64 -4.31 6.74
C GLN A 123 -4.48 -3.00 7.48
N LEU A 124 -3.35 -2.82 8.13
CA LEU A 124 -2.92 -1.54 8.68
C LEU A 124 -1.81 -0.94 7.81
N LEU A 125 -1.80 0.38 7.73
CA LEU A 125 -0.70 1.17 7.22
C LEU A 125 -0.24 2.13 8.31
N VAL A 126 1.05 2.14 8.56
CA VAL A 126 1.75 3.19 9.32
C VAL A 126 2.61 3.94 8.32
N GLY A 127 2.21 5.17 8.03
CA GLY A 127 2.86 5.97 7.01
C GLY A 127 4.12 6.66 7.52
N VAL A 128 4.95 7.08 6.57
CA VAL A 128 6.08 7.98 6.83
C VAL A 128 5.54 9.42 6.73
N PRO A 129 5.70 10.24 7.79
CA PRO A 129 5.36 11.66 7.69
C PRO A 129 6.09 12.29 6.51
N THR A 130 5.35 13.00 5.66
CA THR A 130 5.94 13.65 4.48
C THR A 130 6.93 14.72 4.91
N TYR A 131 8.18 14.61 4.47
CA TYR A 131 9.16 15.67 4.65
C TYR A 131 9.15 16.58 3.42
N THR A 132 8.93 17.88 3.62
CA THR A 132 8.97 18.89 2.57
C THR A 132 10.28 19.65 2.63
N LEU A 133 11.05 19.58 1.55
CA LEU A 133 12.28 20.35 1.35
C LEU A 133 11.96 21.55 0.44
N VAL A 134 12.34 22.72 0.89
CA VAL A 134 12.21 23.97 0.14
C VAL A 134 13.61 24.51 -0.19
N PRO A 135 13.83 25.10 -1.38
CA PRO A 135 15.15 25.56 -1.80
C PRO A 135 15.80 26.65 -0.90
N PRO A 136 17.11 26.92 -1.07
CA PRO A 136 17.95 27.65 -0.12
C PRO A 136 17.51 29.03 0.33
N ASN A 137 16.71 29.72 -0.48
CA ASN A 137 16.19 31.07 -0.14
C ASN A 137 14.75 31.01 0.41
N GLY A 138 14.24 29.80 0.68
CA GLY A 138 12.94 29.57 1.26
C GLY A 138 13.02 29.27 2.75
N PRO A 139 11.89 29.13 3.42
CA PRO A 139 11.84 28.68 4.80
C PRO A 139 12.38 27.26 4.93
N SER A 140 12.95 26.94 6.11
CA SER A 140 13.45 25.60 6.40
C SER A 140 12.38 24.52 6.13
N GLY A 141 12.81 23.39 5.59
CA GLY A 141 11.94 22.21 5.40
C GLY A 141 11.38 21.66 6.72
N GLY A 142 10.42 20.78 6.63
CA GLY A 142 9.81 20.19 7.83
C GLY A 142 8.92 18.98 7.54
N PHE A 143 8.58 18.28 8.63
CA PHE A 143 7.70 17.12 8.58
C PHE A 143 6.23 17.51 8.63
N GLY A 144 5.42 16.83 7.84
CA GLY A 144 3.97 16.79 7.92
C GLY A 144 3.48 15.84 9.02
N ASP A 145 2.19 15.62 9.03
CA ASP A 145 1.53 14.77 10.01
C ASP A 145 1.76 13.28 9.76
N LEU A 146 1.70 12.48 10.83
CA LEU A 146 1.80 11.03 10.75
C LEU A 146 0.52 10.43 10.14
N PRO A 147 0.58 9.78 8.96
CA PRO A 147 -0.57 9.13 8.36
C PRO A 147 -0.73 7.70 8.89
N LEU A 148 -1.97 7.35 9.18
CA LEU A 148 -2.41 6.01 9.57
C LEU A 148 -3.56 5.59 8.65
N MET A 149 -3.70 4.28 8.38
CA MET A 149 -4.81 3.79 7.57
C MET A 149 -5.18 2.37 8.00
N LEU A 150 -6.48 2.13 8.13
CA LEU A 150 -7.07 0.81 8.25
C LEU A 150 -7.84 0.50 6.97
N LYS A 151 -7.55 -0.64 6.34
CA LYS A 151 -8.35 -1.18 5.23
C LYS A 151 -9.16 -2.38 5.71
N VAL A 152 -10.42 -2.44 5.31
CA VAL A 152 -11.33 -3.57 5.55
C VAL A 152 -11.88 -4.04 4.22
N ARG A 153 -11.43 -5.20 3.74
CA ARG A 153 -11.89 -5.80 2.50
C ARG A 153 -13.31 -6.33 2.68
N LEU A 154 -14.25 -5.75 1.97
CA LEU A 154 -15.67 -6.13 1.99
C LEU A 154 -15.93 -7.30 1.05
N ALA A 155 -15.42 -7.22 -0.19
CA ALA A 155 -15.54 -8.26 -1.19
C ALA A 155 -14.33 -8.25 -2.14
N SER A 156 -13.93 -9.40 -2.64
CA SER A 156 -12.93 -9.53 -3.70
C SER A 156 -13.03 -10.87 -4.37
N ALA A 157 -12.65 -10.91 -5.63
CA ALA A 157 -12.43 -12.14 -6.38
C ALA A 157 -11.14 -11.99 -7.19
N GLU A 158 -10.37 -13.05 -7.26
CA GLU A 158 -9.20 -13.14 -8.11
C GLU A 158 -9.56 -13.11 -9.61
N CYS A 159 -8.56 -13.10 -10.45
CA CYS A 159 -8.72 -12.94 -11.90
C CYS A 159 -9.65 -13.97 -12.54
N THR A 160 -9.60 -15.23 -12.09
CA THR A 160 -10.41 -16.34 -12.62
C THR A 160 -11.85 -16.33 -12.11
N GLU A 161 -12.09 -15.74 -10.94
CA GLU A 161 -13.38 -15.74 -10.25
C GLU A 161 -14.16 -14.42 -10.38
N GLY A 162 -13.72 -13.51 -11.22
CA GLY A 162 -14.45 -12.27 -11.47
C GLY A 162 -13.62 -11.00 -11.43
N ASN A 163 -12.38 -11.03 -10.94
CA ASN A 163 -11.39 -9.95 -10.99
C ASN A 163 -11.94 -8.60 -10.50
N TYR A 164 -12.49 -8.57 -9.28
CA TYR A 164 -13.05 -7.37 -8.67
C TYR A 164 -12.62 -7.19 -7.21
N LEU A 165 -12.81 -5.99 -6.72
CA LEU A 165 -12.44 -5.60 -5.36
C LEU A 165 -13.38 -4.53 -4.82
N LEU A 166 -13.76 -4.66 -3.55
CA LEU A 166 -14.47 -3.65 -2.78
C LEU A 166 -13.88 -3.60 -1.37
N THR A 167 -13.39 -2.43 -0.97
CA THR A 167 -12.70 -2.23 0.32
C THR A 167 -13.13 -0.91 0.94
N PHE A 168 -13.48 -0.95 2.21
CA PHE A 168 -13.61 0.25 3.02
C PHE A 168 -12.23 0.63 3.59
N ILE A 169 -11.91 1.91 3.55
CA ILE A 169 -10.65 2.47 4.01
C ILE A 169 -10.96 3.58 5.00
N LEU A 170 -10.40 3.52 6.19
CA LEU A 170 -10.40 4.61 7.15
C LEU A 170 -8.97 5.13 7.29
N GLY A 171 -8.70 6.26 6.66
CA GLY A 171 -7.48 7.02 6.85
C GLY A 171 -7.60 7.97 8.03
N ALA A 172 -6.50 8.25 8.69
CA ALA A 172 -6.39 9.27 9.73
C ALA A 172 -4.99 9.89 9.69
N THR A 173 -4.89 11.19 9.95
CA THR A 173 -3.60 11.84 10.21
C THR A 173 -3.58 12.36 11.63
N ALA A 174 -2.50 12.00 12.37
CA ALA A 174 -2.26 12.56 13.70
C ALA A 174 -1.50 13.89 13.56
N PRO A 175 -1.87 14.97 14.28
CA PRO A 175 -1.27 16.29 14.14
C PRO A 175 0.12 16.36 14.79
N THR A 176 1.06 15.60 14.28
CA THR A 176 2.45 15.48 14.75
C THR A 176 3.42 16.35 13.94
N GLY A 177 2.95 16.91 12.84
CA GLY A 177 3.75 17.70 11.93
C GLY A 177 4.15 19.07 12.49
N SER A 178 5.15 19.67 11.87
CA SER A 178 5.57 21.04 12.21
C SER A 178 4.46 22.04 11.84
N ARG A 179 4.40 23.17 12.55
CA ARG A 179 3.37 24.22 12.38
C ARG A 179 3.08 24.61 10.94
N ARG A 180 4.08 24.55 10.06
CA ARG A 180 3.98 24.98 8.67
C ARG A 180 3.55 23.87 7.72
N TYR A 181 3.90 22.63 8.04
CA TYR A 181 3.75 21.47 7.14
C TYR A 181 2.72 20.46 7.63
N GLY A 182 2.32 20.53 8.89
CA GLY A 182 1.21 19.76 9.46
C GLY A 182 -0.13 20.48 9.32
N ALA A 183 -1.21 19.73 9.41
CA ALA A 183 -2.57 20.27 9.42
C ALA A 183 -2.89 21.00 10.74
N GLY A 184 -2.19 20.70 11.84
CA GLY A 184 -2.47 21.24 13.16
C GLY A 184 -3.74 20.68 13.80
N ALA A 185 -4.46 19.81 13.11
CA ALA A 185 -5.64 19.08 13.58
C ALA A 185 -5.63 17.67 12.98
N ALA A 186 -6.24 16.71 13.66
CA ALA A 186 -6.45 15.39 13.10
C ALA A 186 -7.40 15.47 11.91
N VAL A 187 -7.14 14.68 10.87
CA VAL A 187 -8.02 14.58 9.70
C VAL A 187 -8.43 13.13 9.53
N LEU A 188 -9.73 12.86 9.48
CA LEU A 188 -10.27 11.55 9.15
C LEU A 188 -10.59 11.48 7.65
N THR A 189 -10.31 10.35 7.03
CA THR A 189 -10.51 10.15 5.59
C THR A 189 -11.23 8.81 5.35
N PRO A 190 -12.55 8.73 5.64
CA PRO A 190 -13.34 7.57 5.24
C PRO A 190 -13.42 7.51 3.71
N THR A 191 -13.15 6.33 3.14
CA THR A 191 -13.05 6.13 1.68
C THR A 191 -13.58 4.75 1.32
N LEU A 192 -14.35 4.67 0.25
CA LEU A 192 -14.72 3.42 -0.40
C LEU A 192 -13.85 3.23 -1.63
N ALA A 193 -13.14 2.12 -1.70
CA ALA A 193 -12.31 1.74 -2.83
C ALA A 193 -12.95 0.55 -3.57
N PHE A 194 -13.10 0.66 -4.88
CA PHE A 194 -13.63 -0.40 -5.73
C PHE A 194 -12.81 -0.52 -7.01
N GLY A 195 -12.85 -1.68 -7.61
CA GLY A 195 -12.15 -1.91 -8.85
C GLY A 195 -12.65 -3.14 -9.59
N LYS A 196 -12.38 -3.17 -10.88
CA LYS A 196 -12.72 -4.25 -11.79
C LYS A 196 -11.62 -4.41 -12.84
N GLY A 197 -11.25 -5.65 -13.12
CA GLY A 197 -10.32 -5.99 -14.19
C GLY A 197 -10.99 -6.78 -15.32
N TRP A 198 -10.48 -6.58 -16.54
CA TRP A 198 -10.85 -7.30 -17.74
C TRP A 198 -9.60 -7.65 -18.55
N ARG A 199 -9.23 -8.90 -18.57
CA ARG A 199 -7.99 -9.33 -19.23
C ARG A 199 -6.78 -8.54 -18.68
N ASN A 200 -6.17 -7.72 -19.52
CA ASN A 200 -5.01 -6.89 -19.21
C ASN A 200 -5.36 -5.49 -18.72
N PHE A 201 -6.63 -5.09 -18.73
CA PHE A 201 -7.09 -3.80 -18.22
C PHE A 201 -7.62 -3.93 -16.81
N ASP A 202 -7.41 -2.92 -16.01
CA ASP A 202 -8.10 -2.72 -14.76
C ASP A 202 -8.48 -1.25 -14.55
N VAL A 203 -9.55 -1.06 -13.79
CA VAL A 203 -10.03 0.22 -13.31
C VAL A 203 -10.06 0.14 -11.79
N GLN A 204 -9.37 1.04 -11.12
CA GLN A 204 -9.41 1.19 -9.68
C GLN A 204 -9.94 2.58 -9.36
N SER A 205 -10.94 2.68 -8.50
CA SER A 205 -11.55 3.95 -8.14
C SER A 205 -11.74 4.06 -6.64
N THR A 206 -11.68 5.28 -6.12
CA THR A 206 -11.94 5.61 -4.72
C THR A 206 -12.85 6.82 -4.62
N PHE A 207 -13.82 6.73 -3.71
CA PHE A 207 -14.65 7.86 -3.32
C PHE A 207 -14.57 8.03 -1.80
N GLY A 208 -14.24 9.23 -1.34
CA GLY A 208 -14.02 9.49 0.07
C GLY A 208 -14.15 10.95 0.43
N ALA A 209 -14.00 11.23 1.73
CA ALA A 209 -14.06 12.58 2.27
C ALA A 209 -12.86 12.86 3.15
N ASN A 210 -12.36 14.09 3.13
CA ASN A 210 -11.42 14.62 4.13
C ASN A 210 -12.21 15.42 5.15
N LEU A 211 -12.18 14.96 6.42
CA LEU A 211 -12.94 15.50 7.53
C LEU A 211 -12.00 15.95 8.64
N PRO A 212 -11.54 17.21 8.63
CA PRO A 212 -10.73 17.75 9.72
C PRO A 212 -11.53 17.84 11.02
N ALA A 213 -10.92 17.39 12.13
CA ALA A 213 -11.50 17.46 13.46
C ALA A 213 -11.39 18.86 14.11
N GLY A 214 -10.61 19.76 13.49
CA GLY A 214 -10.43 21.15 13.94
C GLY A 214 -10.01 22.05 12.79
N ASP A 215 -9.97 23.36 13.02
CA ASP A 215 -9.58 24.39 12.03
C ASP A 215 -10.27 24.25 10.67
N THR A 216 -11.57 23.96 10.71
CA THR A 216 -12.38 23.67 9.52
C THR A 216 -12.51 24.89 8.59
N ALA A 217 -12.35 26.10 9.12
CA ALA A 217 -12.33 27.32 8.31
C ALA A 217 -11.13 27.38 7.37
N ARG A 218 -9.97 26.90 7.80
CA ARG A 218 -8.74 26.84 6.99
C ARG A 218 -8.63 25.56 6.17
N LEU A 219 -8.82 24.40 6.79
CA LEU A 219 -8.61 23.10 6.17
C LEU A 219 -9.77 22.74 5.22
N GLY A 220 -11.00 23.04 5.62
CA GLY A 220 -12.19 22.73 4.85
C GLY A 220 -12.51 21.23 4.82
N ARG A 221 -13.76 20.90 4.54
CA ARG A 221 -14.20 19.56 4.21
C ARG A 221 -14.15 19.36 2.70
N GLN A 222 -13.71 18.20 2.27
CA GLN A 222 -13.51 17.91 0.85
C GLN A 222 -14.07 16.53 0.53
N LEU A 223 -14.67 16.40 -0.64
CA LEU A 223 -14.96 15.12 -1.26
C LEU A 223 -13.87 14.83 -2.31
N GLN A 224 -13.48 13.59 -2.40
CA GLN A 224 -12.45 13.14 -3.35
C GLN A 224 -12.98 11.96 -4.15
N TRP A 225 -12.81 12.04 -5.46
CA TRP A 225 -13.08 10.94 -6.37
C TRP A 225 -11.88 10.74 -7.27
N ASN A 226 -11.20 9.62 -7.10
CA ASN A 226 -10.02 9.27 -7.87
C ASN A 226 -10.28 7.98 -8.66
N THR A 227 -9.83 7.95 -9.90
CA THR A 227 -9.97 6.78 -10.78
C THR A 227 -8.68 6.58 -11.54
N ALA A 228 -8.15 5.36 -11.53
CA ALA A 228 -7.00 4.93 -12.30
C ALA A 228 -7.42 3.87 -13.32
N LEU A 229 -7.00 4.07 -14.55
CA LEU A 229 -7.05 3.10 -15.64
C LEU A 229 -5.64 2.55 -15.84
N GLN A 230 -5.47 1.25 -15.78
CA GLN A 230 -4.17 0.60 -15.99
C GLN A 230 -4.28 -0.47 -17.07
N TYR A 231 -3.19 -0.65 -17.81
CA TYR A 231 -3.05 -1.71 -18.80
C TYR A 231 -1.79 -2.51 -18.52
N ARG A 232 -1.92 -3.82 -18.31
CA ARG A 232 -0.79 -4.74 -18.17
C ARG A 232 -0.19 -5.04 -19.54
N ALA A 233 0.83 -4.30 -19.93
CA ALA A 233 1.59 -4.50 -21.14
C ALA A 233 2.63 -5.63 -21.00
N ALA A 234 3.37 -5.90 -22.07
CA ALA A 234 4.49 -6.82 -22.02
C ALA A 234 5.58 -6.36 -21.02
N TRP A 235 6.41 -7.29 -20.53
CA TRP A 235 7.57 -6.97 -19.71
C TRP A 235 7.27 -6.31 -18.34
N LYS A 236 6.14 -6.62 -17.71
CA LYS A 236 5.77 -6.07 -16.41
C LYS A 236 5.59 -4.54 -16.41
N LEU A 237 5.34 -3.96 -17.56
CA LEU A 237 5.01 -2.54 -17.71
C LEU A 237 3.51 -2.34 -17.54
N TRP A 238 3.16 -1.27 -16.80
CA TRP A 238 1.80 -0.89 -16.50
C TRP A 238 1.61 0.60 -16.83
N PRO A 239 1.42 0.95 -18.13
CA PRO A 239 0.93 2.30 -18.44
C PRO A 239 -0.38 2.56 -17.72
N GLU A 240 -0.50 3.76 -17.16
CA GLU A 240 -1.68 4.19 -16.41
C GLU A 240 -2.07 5.62 -16.72
N LEU A 241 -3.36 5.90 -16.57
CA LEU A 241 -3.93 7.23 -16.60
C LEU A 241 -4.86 7.37 -15.40
N GLU A 242 -4.60 8.37 -14.54
CA GLU A 242 -5.46 8.65 -13.42
C GLU A 242 -6.19 9.98 -13.59
N ALA A 243 -7.43 10.03 -13.10
CA ALA A 243 -8.22 11.24 -12.91
C ALA A 243 -8.46 11.43 -11.40
N ASN A 244 -7.96 12.52 -10.85
CA ASN A 244 -7.98 12.81 -9.42
C ASN A 244 -8.80 14.09 -9.19
N SER A 245 -10.04 13.93 -8.72
CA SER A 245 -10.98 15.02 -8.49
C SER A 245 -11.10 15.35 -7.01
N THR A 246 -11.13 16.64 -6.69
CA THR A 246 -11.42 17.16 -5.35
C THR A 246 -12.49 18.24 -5.43
N PHE A 247 -13.52 18.10 -4.59
CA PHE A 247 -14.61 19.05 -4.41
C PHE A 247 -14.47 19.67 -3.03
N TYR A 248 -14.31 20.99 -2.97
CA TYR A 248 -14.12 21.74 -1.73
C TYR A 248 -15.47 22.22 -1.21
N GLU A 249 -16.02 21.53 -0.21
CA GLU A 249 -17.35 21.82 0.35
C GLU A 249 -17.33 23.00 1.30
N THR A 250 -16.27 23.13 2.10
CA THR A 250 -16.11 24.20 3.09
C THR A 250 -14.66 24.70 3.14
N GLY A 251 -14.38 25.72 3.96
CA GLY A 251 -13.04 26.24 4.21
C GLY A 251 -12.55 27.24 3.16
N LYS A 252 -11.25 27.45 3.11
CA LYS A 252 -10.61 28.48 2.27
C LYS A 252 -10.95 28.39 0.79
N TYR A 253 -11.21 27.18 0.29
CA TYR A 253 -11.46 26.89 -1.12
C TYR A 253 -12.91 26.49 -1.41
N ALA A 254 -13.84 26.74 -0.47
CA ALA A 254 -15.25 26.36 -0.59
C ALA A 254 -15.84 26.70 -1.97
N GLY A 255 -16.61 25.79 -2.54
CA GLY A 255 -17.25 25.92 -3.84
C GLY A 255 -16.35 25.64 -5.06
N ASN A 256 -15.03 25.50 -4.86
CA ASN A 256 -14.13 25.15 -5.96
C ASN A 256 -14.08 23.64 -6.22
N LYS A 257 -13.72 23.32 -7.46
CA LYS A 257 -13.51 21.94 -7.92
C LYS A 257 -12.17 21.89 -8.65
N GLN A 258 -11.37 20.87 -8.38
CA GLN A 258 -10.15 20.63 -9.14
C GLN A 258 -10.12 19.22 -9.71
N LEU A 259 -9.54 19.08 -10.88
CA LEU A 259 -9.25 17.82 -11.53
C LEU A 259 -7.78 17.83 -11.94
N PHE A 260 -7.09 16.77 -11.59
CA PHE A 260 -5.77 16.44 -12.11
C PHE A 260 -5.85 15.20 -12.98
N LEU A 261 -5.13 15.21 -14.09
CA LEU A 261 -4.84 14.03 -14.90
C LEU A 261 -3.40 13.59 -14.63
N THR A 262 -3.21 12.30 -14.45
CA THR A 262 -1.90 11.73 -14.12
C THR A 262 -1.55 10.60 -15.09
N PRO A 263 -1.01 10.93 -16.29
CA PRO A 263 -0.34 9.91 -17.10
C PRO A 263 0.88 9.38 -16.35
N GLY A 264 1.04 8.07 -16.36
CA GLY A 264 2.13 7.39 -15.67
C GLY A 264 2.46 6.04 -16.25
N ILE A 265 3.53 5.46 -15.77
CA ILE A 265 3.95 4.11 -16.08
C ILE A 265 4.50 3.44 -14.83
N GLY A 266 3.98 2.25 -14.53
CA GLY A 266 4.51 1.37 -13.51
C GLY A 266 5.36 0.27 -14.09
N PHE A 267 6.41 -0.11 -13.38
CA PHE A 267 7.22 -1.29 -13.62
C PHE A 267 7.09 -2.21 -12.41
N GLY A 268 6.61 -3.43 -12.62
CA GLY A 268 6.11 -4.16 -11.49
C GLY A 268 6.68 -5.53 -11.22
N ARG A 269 6.86 -5.77 -9.93
CA ARG A 269 7.03 -7.04 -9.24
C ARG A 269 8.18 -7.90 -9.73
N VAL A 270 9.35 -7.29 -9.83
CA VAL A 270 10.59 -8.01 -10.05
C VAL A 270 10.97 -8.71 -8.75
N ARG A 271 11.09 -10.04 -8.78
CA ARG A 271 11.61 -10.81 -7.64
C ARG A 271 13.08 -10.46 -7.43
N MET A 272 13.42 -9.99 -6.23
CA MET A 272 14.80 -9.70 -5.85
C MET A 272 15.41 -10.91 -5.12
N VAL A 273 14.94 -11.19 -3.92
CA VAL A 273 15.43 -12.28 -3.08
C VAL A 273 14.25 -12.91 -2.35
N SER A 274 14.13 -14.25 -2.40
CA SER A 274 13.08 -15.00 -1.69
C SER A 274 11.68 -14.43 -1.93
N ARG A 275 11.07 -13.82 -0.92
CA ARG A 275 9.73 -13.23 -0.98
C ARG A 275 9.72 -11.77 -1.44
N PHE A 276 10.87 -11.10 -1.37
CA PHE A 276 10.94 -9.68 -1.69
C PHE A 276 10.78 -9.41 -3.19
N ARG A 277 9.85 -8.53 -3.50
CA ARG A 277 9.58 -8.05 -4.86
C ARG A 277 9.68 -6.54 -4.89
N PHE A 278 10.28 -6.03 -5.92
CA PHE A 278 10.43 -4.60 -6.19
C PHE A 278 9.47 -4.16 -7.29
N SER A 279 8.90 -2.97 -7.13
CA SER A 279 8.12 -2.29 -8.15
C SER A 279 8.43 -0.80 -8.08
N SER A 280 8.46 -0.15 -9.23
CA SER A 280 8.67 1.29 -9.36
C SER A 280 7.59 1.88 -10.25
N ALA A 281 7.26 3.16 -10.08
CA ALA A 281 6.37 3.86 -10.98
C ALA A 281 6.74 5.35 -11.05
N VAL A 282 6.50 5.95 -12.21
CA VAL A 282 6.69 7.37 -12.44
C VAL A 282 5.50 7.93 -13.22
N GLY A 283 5.10 9.15 -12.89
CA GLY A 283 4.07 9.86 -13.61
C GLY A 283 4.11 11.36 -13.34
N MET A 284 3.34 12.09 -14.11
CA MET A 284 3.22 13.53 -13.96
C MET A 284 1.76 13.90 -13.75
N GLN A 285 1.44 14.45 -12.59
CA GLN A 285 0.11 14.97 -12.29
C GLN A 285 -0.03 16.38 -12.82
N ILE A 286 -1.02 16.63 -13.69
CA ILE A 286 -1.22 17.86 -14.44
C ILE A 286 -2.61 18.41 -14.13
N ALA A 287 -2.72 19.69 -13.81
CA ALA A 287 -4.01 20.36 -13.59
C ALA A 287 -4.82 20.42 -14.88
N ALA A 288 -6.08 19.98 -14.81
CA ALA A 288 -7.03 19.97 -15.93
C ALA A 288 -8.19 20.99 -15.75
N THR A 289 -8.25 21.70 -14.62
CA THR A 289 -9.28 22.71 -14.31
C THR A 289 -8.65 24.08 -14.06
N GLN A 290 -9.44 25.13 -14.21
CA GLN A 290 -8.97 26.51 -13.94
C GLN A 290 -8.55 26.70 -12.49
N PHE A 291 -9.37 26.26 -11.53
CA PHE A 291 -8.96 26.19 -10.14
C PHE A 291 -8.12 24.97 -9.90
N HIS A 292 -6.92 25.15 -9.36
CA HIS A 292 -5.99 24.12 -8.97
C HIS A 292 -5.03 24.63 -7.90
N THR A 293 -4.56 23.74 -7.05
CA THR A 293 -3.62 24.06 -5.96
C THR A 293 -2.16 24.10 -6.41
N TYR A 294 -1.85 23.50 -7.55
CA TYR A 294 -0.56 23.56 -8.26
C TYR A 294 -0.77 23.18 -9.73
N ASN A 295 0.13 23.61 -10.62
CA ASN A 295 -0.01 23.36 -12.06
C ASN A 295 0.30 21.92 -12.43
N HIS A 296 1.43 21.41 -11.99
CA HIS A 296 1.87 20.04 -12.21
C HIS A 296 2.86 19.60 -11.15
N ARG A 297 3.07 18.30 -11.02
CA ARG A 297 4.13 17.70 -10.22
C ARG A 297 4.54 16.33 -10.77
N TRP A 298 5.81 16.00 -10.65
CA TRP A 298 6.32 14.67 -10.88
C TRP A 298 6.14 13.80 -9.63
N ILE A 299 5.82 12.54 -9.84
CA ILE A 299 5.65 11.55 -8.79
C ILE A 299 6.53 10.36 -9.15
N PHE A 300 7.41 9.99 -8.23
CA PHE A 300 8.23 8.77 -8.27
C PHE A 300 7.80 7.90 -7.10
N SER A 301 7.55 6.63 -7.34
CA SER A 301 7.03 5.69 -6.34
C SER A 301 7.85 4.42 -6.33
N GLU A 302 8.45 4.10 -5.19
CA GLU A 302 9.20 2.87 -4.97
C GLU A 302 8.46 1.97 -3.99
N ARG A 303 8.42 0.66 -4.28
CA ARG A 303 7.62 -0.30 -3.54
C ARG A 303 8.38 -1.60 -3.35
N PHE A 304 8.44 -2.05 -2.11
CA PHE A 304 9.09 -3.28 -1.68
C PHE A 304 8.03 -4.18 -1.04
N SER A 305 7.55 -5.19 -1.77
CA SER A 305 6.59 -6.17 -1.26
C SER A 305 7.33 -7.38 -0.67
N PHE A 306 6.81 -7.97 0.42
CA PHE A 306 7.45 -9.06 1.16
C PHE A 306 6.46 -10.09 1.72
#